data_3f527cbe449c8bb6fa19cc9c0a0c3579
#
_entry.id   3f527cbe449c8bb6fa19cc9c0a0c3579
#
_cell.length_a   1.000
_cell.length_b   1.000
_cell.length_c   1.000
_cell.angle_alpha   90.00
_cell.angle_beta   90.00
_cell.angle_gamma   90.00
#
_symmetry.space_group_name_H-M   'P 1'
#
loop_
_entity.id
_entity.type
_entity.pdbx_description
1 polymer ?
#
loop_
_entity_poly.entity_id
_entity_poly.type
_entity_poly.pdbx_seq_one_letter_code
_entity_poly.pdbx_strand_id
1 'polypeptide(L)'
;MLLTGGEETGCDGAHALCTDAPHLLGELGALLVGEPTANYPILGHKGALWLRCASHGLTAHGAMPEEGVNAIYLAARHIDRAQTFEVGPAHHLMRKPTLNIGTISGGLNINSVPDYAEFTLDLRTAPNLDHDEIRTRLAAHLGNGAELSTLIDLPGVCADPDEPWVRQVFARCQALHDAPLQAQTVPYFTDAAVLLPAVGHPPTLILGPGEPSMAHKVDEYCEVSKLQQCVELYAGLIEDWANIQSTAAAQHTNASQ
;
A
#
# COMPACT_ATOMS: atom_id res chain seq x y z
N MET A 1 -12.34 16.33 -8.57
CA MET A 1 -10.90 16.01 -8.60
C MET A 1 -10.31 16.42 -7.27
N LEU A 2 -9.53 15.55 -6.68
CA LEU A 2 -8.83 15.73 -5.42
C LEU A 2 -7.32 15.73 -5.68
N LEU A 3 -6.56 16.56 -4.98
CA LEU A 3 -5.10 16.56 -5.01
C LEU A 3 -4.61 16.42 -3.56
N THR A 4 -3.84 15.40 -3.30
CA THR A 4 -3.22 15.10 -2.00
C THR A 4 -1.70 15.23 -2.10
N GLY A 5 -1.02 15.40 -0.98
CA GLY A 5 0.43 15.44 -0.89
C GLY A 5 0.95 14.46 0.16
N GLY A 6 2.26 14.12 0.12
CA GLY A 6 2.87 13.25 1.12
C GLY A 6 2.52 11.77 0.98
N GLU A 7 2.22 11.29 -0.24
CA GLU A 7 1.96 9.86 -0.48
C GLU A 7 3.20 9.03 -0.11
N GLU A 8 4.37 9.45 -0.53
CA GLU A 8 5.67 8.79 -0.34
C GLU A 8 6.08 8.61 1.14
N THR A 9 5.51 9.41 2.04
CA THR A 9 5.77 9.37 3.49
C THR A 9 4.73 8.58 4.28
N GLY A 10 3.74 8.00 3.59
CA GLY A 10 2.67 7.20 4.17
C GLY A 10 1.28 7.79 3.96
N CYS A 11 1.04 8.46 2.83
CA CYS A 11 -0.27 9.03 2.45
C CYS A 11 -0.76 10.14 3.39
N ASP A 12 0.14 11.00 3.88
CA ASP A 12 -0.15 12.03 4.89
C ASP A 12 -1.32 12.94 4.49
N GLY A 13 -1.36 13.38 3.22
CA GLY A 13 -2.45 14.23 2.72
C GLY A 13 -3.79 13.53 2.65
N ALA A 14 -3.82 12.26 2.27
CA ALA A 14 -5.03 11.44 2.28
C ALA A 14 -5.52 11.21 3.73
N HIS A 15 -4.61 10.93 4.66
CA HIS A 15 -4.95 10.82 6.09
C HIS A 15 -5.53 12.12 6.64
N ALA A 16 -4.88 13.26 6.38
CA ALA A 16 -5.38 14.57 6.82
C ALA A 16 -6.78 14.85 6.25
N LEU A 17 -7.01 14.55 4.97
CA LEU A 17 -8.32 14.72 4.36
C LEU A 17 -9.40 13.86 5.03
N CYS A 18 -9.11 12.58 5.26
CA CYS A 18 -10.05 11.65 5.88
C CYS A 18 -10.36 12.01 7.34
N THR A 19 -9.40 12.61 8.06
CA THR A 19 -9.52 12.98 9.47
C THR A 19 -10.13 14.37 9.66
N ASP A 20 -9.60 15.37 8.96
CA ASP A 20 -9.89 16.77 9.21
C ASP A 20 -11.05 17.30 8.35
N ALA A 21 -11.26 16.71 7.17
CA ALA A 21 -12.26 17.18 6.22
C ALA A 21 -13.03 16.05 5.50
N PRO A 22 -13.51 15.00 6.21
CA PRO A 22 -14.20 13.86 5.58
C PRO A 22 -15.46 14.27 4.82
N HIS A 23 -16.08 15.39 5.19
CA HIS A 23 -17.26 15.95 4.50
C HIS A 23 -16.98 16.38 3.05
N LEU A 24 -15.71 16.56 2.66
CA LEU A 24 -15.34 16.88 1.28
C LEU A 24 -15.31 15.64 0.37
N LEU A 25 -15.25 14.44 0.93
CA LEU A 25 -15.19 13.19 0.16
C LEU A 25 -16.56 12.82 -0.43
N GLY A 26 -17.66 13.05 0.30
CA GLY A 26 -19.00 12.67 -0.12
C GLY A 26 -19.17 11.16 -0.33
N GLU A 27 -20.22 10.79 -1.08
CA GLU A 27 -20.45 9.41 -1.53
C GLU A 27 -19.79 9.22 -2.90
N LEU A 28 -18.90 8.24 -3.00
CA LEU A 28 -18.21 7.92 -4.25
C LEU A 28 -18.73 6.60 -4.82
N GLY A 29 -19.07 6.63 -6.09
CA GLY A 29 -19.45 5.39 -6.81
C GLY A 29 -18.25 4.68 -7.44
N ALA A 30 -17.15 5.40 -7.67
CA ALA A 30 -15.88 4.85 -8.14
C ALA A 30 -14.72 5.76 -7.70
N LEU A 31 -13.52 5.20 -7.58
CA LEU A 31 -12.30 5.92 -7.26
C LEU A 31 -11.23 5.64 -8.33
N LEU A 32 -10.63 6.71 -8.85
CA LEU A 32 -9.49 6.62 -9.76
C LEU A 32 -8.30 7.36 -9.15
N VAL A 33 -7.19 6.65 -8.95
CA VAL A 33 -5.96 7.21 -8.37
C VAL A 33 -4.92 7.41 -9.48
N GLY A 34 -4.42 8.64 -9.63
CA GLY A 34 -3.52 9.05 -10.70
C GLY A 34 -2.05 8.74 -10.37
N GLU A 35 -1.57 7.56 -10.75
CA GLU A 35 -0.20 7.11 -10.59
C GLU A 35 0.49 6.91 -11.94
N PRO A 36 1.83 6.83 -12.01
CA PRO A 36 2.55 6.59 -13.25
C PRO A 36 2.36 5.15 -13.73
N THR A 37 1.34 4.93 -14.56
CA THR A 37 1.00 3.61 -15.13
C THR A 37 1.06 3.58 -16.67
N ALA A 38 1.59 4.62 -17.31
CA ALA A 38 1.62 4.76 -18.78
C ALA A 38 0.23 4.63 -19.43
N ASN A 39 -0.83 5.11 -18.76
CA ASN A 39 -2.24 4.95 -19.12
C ASN A 39 -2.72 3.48 -19.14
N TYR A 40 -2.02 2.59 -18.45
CA TYR A 40 -2.44 1.21 -18.25
C TYR A 40 -3.31 1.09 -16.98
N PRO A 41 -4.52 0.53 -17.06
CA PRO A 41 -5.39 0.39 -15.88
C PRO A 41 -4.87 -0.71 -14.96
N ILE A 42 -4.60 -0.36 -13.72
CA ILE A 42 -4.09 -1.25 -12.67
C ILE A 42 -5.20 -1.51 -11.66
N LEU A 43 -5.46 -2.79 -11.37
CA LEU A 43 -6.55 -3.23 -10.50
C LEU A 43 -6.31 -2.92 -9.01
N GLY A 44 -5.09 -2.63 -8.61
CA GLY A 44 -4.78 -2.36 -7.21
C GLY A 44 -3.31 -2.56 -6.87
N HIS A 45 -3.03 -2.53 -5.58
CA HIS A 45 -1.67 -2.55 -5.05
C HIS A 45 -1.55 -3.37 -3.77
N LYS A 46 -0.31 -3.79 -3.45
CA LYS A 46 -0.02 -4.40 -2.16
C LYS A 46 -0.16 -3.38 -1.02
N GLY A 47 -0.57 -3.86 0.14
CA GLY A 47 -0.47 -3.10 1.38
C GLY A 47 0.98 -3.01 1.87
N ALA A 48 1.23 -2.05 2.75
CA ALA A 48 2.49 -1.89 3.47
C ALA A 48 2.22 -1.88 4.98
N LEU A 49 2.83 -2.82 5.68
CA LEU A 49 2.88 -2.84 7.13
C LEU A 49 4.35 -2.70 7.53
N TRP A 50 4.75 -1.47 7.91
CA TRP A 50 6.11 -1.22 8.37
C TRP A 50 6.14 -1.21 9.88
N LEU A 51 7.02 -2.02 10.43
CA LEU A 51 7.15 -2.18 11.86
C LEU A 51 8.58 -1.90 12.30
N ARG A 52 8.72 -1.41 13.53
CA ARG A 52 9.97 -1.42 14.28
C ARG A 52 9.89 -2.51 15.34
N CYS A 53 10.95 -3.30 15.46
CA CYS A 53 11.12 -4.25 16.55
C CYS A 53 12.25 -3.80 17.44
N ALA A 54 11.97 -3.45 18.68
CA ALA A 54 12.95 -3.12 19.70
C ALA A 54 13.25 -4.35 20.58
N SER A 55 14.50 -4.42 21.04
CA SER A 55 15.01 -5.41 21.98
C SER A 55 15.72 -4.69 23.11
N HIS A 56 15.31 -4.95 24.35
CA HIS A 56 15.87 -4.36 25.55
C HIS A 56 16.71 -5.38 26.32
N GLY A 57 17.92 -4.97 26.67
CA GLY A 57 18.88 -5.76 27.43
C GLY A 57 19.20 -5.12 28.78
N LEU A 58 20.40 -5.41 29.28
CA LEU A 58 20.98 -4.85 30.50
C LEU A 58 22.43 -4.50 30.23
N THR A 59 22.79 -3.23 30.45
CA THR A 59 24.18 -2.81 30.24
C THR A 59 25.12 -3.38 31.30
N ALA A 60 26.34 -3.68 30.87
CA ALA A 60 27.47 -4.11 31.73
C ALA A 60 28.77 -3.72 31.07
N HIS A 61 29.89 -3.86 31.82
CA HIS A 61 31.22 -3.68 31.24
C HIS A 61 31.50 -4.78 30.22
N GLY A 62 32.08 -4.43 29.07
CA GLY A 62 32.33 -5.39 27.98
C GLY A 62 33.31 -6.54 28.35
N ALA A 63 34.12 -6.39 29.42
CA ALA A 63 34.95 -7.46 29.96
C ALA A 63 34.21 -8.40 30.96
N MET A 64 32.94 -8.08 31.33
CA MET A 64 32.09 -8.85 32.23
C MET A 64 30.71 -9.02 31.60
N PRO A 65 30.60 -9.62 30.40
CA PRO A 65 29.35 -9.70 29.65
C PRO A 65 28.27 -10.55 30.34
N GLU A 66 28.65 -11.42 31.26
CA GLU A 66 27.77 -12.25 32.11
C GLU A 66 26.94 -11.44 33.09
N GLU A 67 27.33 -10.21 33.42
CA GLU A 67 26.60 -9.29 34.29
C GLU A 67 25.51 -8.51 33.54
N GLY A 68 25.48 -8.62 32.22
CA GLY A 68 24.52 -7.91 31.34
C GLY A 68 23.68 -8.83 30.50
N VAL A 69 22.78 -8.19 29.72
CA VAL A 69 21.98 -8.85 28.68
C VAL A 69 22.18 -8.07 27.39
N ASN A 70 22.83 -8.68 26.41
CA ASN A 70 23.18 -8.00 25.16
C ASN A 70 21.97 -7.90 24.24
N ALA A 71 21.46 -6.68 24.05
CA ALA A 71 20.29 -6.39 23.19
C ALA A 71 20.56 -6.68 21.70
N ILE A 72 21.81 -6.55 21.23
CA ILE A 72 22.18 -6.91 19.84
C ILE A 72 22.01 -8.42 19.61
N TYR A 73 22.37 -9.26 20.60
CA TYR A 73 22.15 -10.70 20.50
C TYR A 73 20.67 -11.06 20.54
N LEU A 74 19.84 -10.30 21.28
CA LEU A 74 18.38 -10.46 21.26
C LEU A 74 17.83 -10.10 19.88
N ALA A 75 18.16 -8.93 19.35
CA ALA A 75 17.74 -8.48 18.03
C ALA A 75 18.15 -9.45 16.91
N ALA A 76 19.40 -9.96 16.95
CA ALA A 76 19.87 -10.95 15.97
C ALA A 76 19.02 -12.24 15.98
N ARG A 77 18.64 -12.73 17.17
CA ARG A 77 17.72 -13.88 17.27
C ARG A 77 16.32 -13.59 16.75
N HIS A 78 15.81 -12.38 17.00
CA HIS A 78 14.50 -11.98 16.46
C HIS A 78 14.55 -11.86 14.94
N ILE A 79 15.62 -11.32 14.35
CA ILE A 79 15.83 -11.27 12.90
C ILE A 79 15.89 -12.67 12.29
N ASP A 80 16.63 -13.59 12.90
CA ASP A 80 16.72 -14.99 12.43
C ASP A 80 15.34 -15.65 12.40
N ARG A 81 14.53 -15.45 13.44
CA ARG A 81 13.14 -15.91 13.46
C ARG A 81 12.29 -15.23 12.39
N ALA A 82 12.41 -13.91 12.19
CA ALA A 82 11.64 -13.19 11.20
C ALA A 82 11.82 -13.76 9.78
N GLN A 83 12.99 -14.32 9.43
CA GLN A 83 13.26 -14.93 8.13
C GLN A 83 12.33 -16.12 7.81
N THR A 84 11.83 -16.80 8.83
CA THR A 84 10.96 -17.97 8.68
C THR A 84 9.47 -17.64 8.87
N PHE A 85 9.13 -16.37 9.09
CA PHE A 85 7.75 -15.96 9.28
C PHE A 85 6.96 -15.97 7.98
N GLU A 86 5.87 -16.73 7.94
CA GLU A 86 4.95 -16.74 6.82
C GLU A 86 3.87 -15.66 7.02
N VAL A 87 3.97 -14.59 6.23
CA VAL A 87 3.04 -13.43 6.33
C VAL A 87 1.60 -13.85 6.05
N GLY A 88 1.38 -14.65 5.00
CA GLY A 88 0.06 -15.16 4.64
C GLY A 88 0.04 -15.86 3.29
N PRO A 89 -1.13 -16.33 2.84
CA PRO A 89 -1.29 -16.99 1.55
C PRO A 89 -1.04 -16.03 0.38
N ALA A 90 -0.71 -16.62 -0.78
CA ALA A 90 -0.59 -15.87 -2.02
C ALA A 90 -1.96 -15.37 -2.50
N HIS A 91 -2.00 -14.16 -3.00
CA HIS A 91 -3.16 -13.62 -3.72
C HIS A 91 -3.02 -13.91 -5.22
N HIS A 92 -4.13 -14.23 -5.89
CA HIS A 92 -4.13 -14.67 -7.29
C HIS A 92 -3.53 -13.64 -8.27
N LEU A 93 -3.66 -12.32 -7.98
CA LEU A 93 -3.08 -11.24 -8.79
C LEU A 93 -1.78 -10.68 -8.20
N MET A 94 -1.65 -10.63 -6.86
CA MET A 94 -0.54 -9.93 -6.18
C MET A 94 0.62 -10.84 -5.78
N ARG A 95 0.54 -12.14 -6.10
CA ARG A 95 1.52 -13.15 -5.69
C ARG A 95 1.61 -13.28 -4.15
N LYS A 96 2.72 -13.85 -3.66
CA LYS A 96 2.95 -14.07 -2.22
C LYS A 96 3.25 -12.74 -1.52
N PRO A 97 2.73 -12.53 -0.30
CA PRO A 97 3.18 -11.46 0.60
C PRO A 97 4.66 -11.63 0.94
N THR A 98 5.32 -10.53 1.28
CA THR A 98 6.76 -10.54 1.58
C THR A 98 7.05 -9.88 2.91
N LEU A 99 8.17 -10.27 3.53
CA LEU A 99 8.78 -9.61 4.67
C LEU A 99 10.25 -9.35 4.34
N ASN A 100 10.71 -8.14 4.63
CA ASN A 100 12.09 -7.73 4.48
C ASN A 100 12.56 -7.00 5.75
N ILE A 101 13.81 -7.20 6.14
CA ILE A 101 14.46 -6.40 7.19
C ILE A 101 15.17 -5.25 6.50
N GLY A 102 14.74 -4.01 6.77
CA GLY A 102 15.25 -2.81 6.10
C GLY A 102 16.50 -2.23 6.77
N THR A 103 16.44 -2.10 8.08
CA THR A 103 17.53 -1.49 8.89
C THR A 103 17.74 -2.27 10.17
N ILE A 104 18.95 -2.13 10.74
CA ILE A 104 19.29 -2.59 12.08
C ILE A 104 20.23 -1.58 12.74
N SER A 105 20.01 -1.28 14.03
CA SER A 105 20.89 -0.45 14.84
C SER A 105 20.95 -0.93 16.29
N GLY A 106 22.02 -0.61 17.01
CA GLY A 106 22.14 -0.96 18.43
C GLY A 106 23.53 -0.71 19.00
N GLY A 107 23.60 -0.55 20.32
CA GLY A 107 24.81 -0.28 21.07
C GLY A 107 25.29 1.17 21.01
N LEU A 108 26.15 1.56 21.95
CA LEU A 108 26.74 2.90 22.05
C LEU A 108 28.24 2.90 21.78
N ASN A 109 28.96 1.87 22.25
CA ASN A 109 30.41 1.79 22.15
C ASN A 109 30.84 0.33 22.20
N ILE A 110 32.16 0.08 21.95
CA ILE A 110 32.69 -1.28 21.82
C ILE A 110 32.94 -1.99 23.16
N ASN A 111 33.04 -1.24 24.24
CA ASN A 111 33.44 -1.79 25.56
C ASN A 111 32.31 -1.88 26.58
N SER A 112 31.04 -1.79 26.13
CA SER A 112 29.83 -2.01 26.94
C SER A 112 28.98 -3.11 26.36
N VAL A 113 28.26 -3.85 27.20
CA VAL A 113 27.15 -4.70 26.78
C VAL A 113 25.98 -3.78 26.38
N PRO A 114 25.46 -3.85 25.15
CA PRO A 114 24.33 -3.01 24.72
C PRO A 114 23.03 -3.37 25.43
N ASP A 115 22.33 -2.37 25.92
CA ASP A 115 20.99 -2.50 26.51
C ASP A 115 19.83 -2.19 25.57
N TYR A 116 20.14 -1.71 24.36
CA TYR A 116 19.15 -1.43 23.32
C TYR A 116 19.64 -1.81 21.93
N ALA A 117 18.76 -2.43 21.16
CA ALA A 117 18.92 -2.64 19.71
C ALA A 117 17.53 -2.68 19.06
N GLU A 118 17.45 -2.23 17.81
CA GLU A 118 16.22 -2.25 17.01
C GLU A 118 16.49 -2.63 15.56
N PHE A 119 15.45 -3.10 14.88
CA PHE A 119 15.43 -3.28 13.43
C PHE A 119 14.05 -2.97 12.87
N THR A 120 14.00 -2.70 11.57
CA THR A 120 12.74 -2.42 10.88
C THR A 120 12.35 -3.58 9.98
N LEU A 121 11.01 -3.80 9.89
CA LEU A 121 10.41 -4.80 9.03
C LEU A 121 9.50 -4.11 8.02
N ASP A 122 9.67 -4.43 6.73
CA ASP A 122 8.79 -4.05 5.63
C ASP A 122 7.99 -5.29 5.20
N LEU A 123 6.72 -5.33 5.57
CA LEU A 123 5.80 -6.37 5.12
C LEU A 123 4.94 -5.83 3.97
N ARG A 124 4.92 -6.56 2.84
CA ARG A 124 4.01 -6.27 1.73
C ARG A 124 2.90 -7.29 1.73
N THR A 125 1.68 -6.81 1.92
CA THR A 125 0.48 -7.63 2.17
C THR A 125 -0.47 -7.63 0.98
N ALA A 126 -1.45 -8.52 1.00
CA ALA A 126 -2.57 -8.52 0.07
C ALA A 126 -3.85 -8.01 0.77
N PRO A 127 -4.87 -7.55 0.03
CA PRO A 127 -6.08 -6.94 0.61
C PRO A 127 -6.88 -7.84 1.56
N ASN A 128 -6.73 -9.16 1.41
CA ASN A 128 -7.42 -10.16 2.24
C ASN A 128 -6.69 -10.52 3.53
N LEU A 129 -5.62 -9.79 3.87
CA LEU A 129 -4.81 -10.05 5.06
C LEU A 129 -5.05 -8.97 6.10
N ASP A 130 -5.42 -9.41 7.30
CA ASP A 130 -5.61 -8.54 8.45
C ASP A 130 -4.26 -8.21 9.10
N HIS A 131 -3.94 -6.92 9.19
CA HIS A 131 -2.66 -6.45 9.73
C HIS A 131 -2.58 -6.64 11.26
N ASP A 132 -3.69 -6.60 11.99
CA ASP A 132 -3.71 -6.87 13.45
C ASP A 132 -3.39 -8.34 13.71
N GLU A 133 -3.97 -9.25 12.90
CA GLU A 133 -3.65 -10.68 12.98
C GLU A 133 -2.17 -10.91 12.66
N ILE A 134 -1.64 -10.28 11.59
CA ILE A 134 -0.23 -10.40 11.22
C ILE A 134 0.67 -9.91 12.36
N ARG A 135 0.40 -8.76 12.98
CA ARG A 135 1.17 -8.24 14.12
C ARG A 135 1.18 -9.22 15.30
N THR A 136 0.02 -9.76 15.62
CA THR A 136 -0.13 -10.73 16.70
C THR A 136 0.67 -12.00 16.46
N ARG A 137 0.57 -12.57 15.26
CA ARG A 137 1.30 -13.77 14.86
C ARG A 137 2.81 -13.53 14.81
N LEU A 138 3.22 -12.38 14.28
CA LEU A 138 4.63 -12.00 14.19
C LEU A 138 5.23 -11.81 15.58
N ALA A 139 4.56 -11.12 16.50
CA ALA A 139 5.02 -10.94 17.87
C ALA A 139 5.23 -12.30 18.57
N ALA A 140 4.27 -13.20 18.42
CA ALA A 140 4.38 -14.57 18.96
C ALA A 140 5.53 -15.36 18.32
N HIS A 141 5.75 -15.21 17.02
CA HIS A 141 6.82 -15.89 16.27
C HIS A 141 8.22 -15.36 16.64
N LEU A 142 8.37 -14.06 16.81
CA LEU A 142 9.62 -13.44 17.26
C LEU A 142 9.95 -13.87 18.70
N GLY A 143 8.93 -14.03 19.53
CA GLY A 143 9.05 -14.52 20.90
C GLY A 143 9.33 -13.41 21.91
N ASN A 144 9.66 -13.84 23.15
CA ASN A 144 9.80 -12.93 24.27
C ASN A 144 10.89 -11.88 24.06
N GLY A 145 10.60 -10.64 24.47
CA GLY A 145 11.53 -9.52 24.40
C GLY A 145 11.56 -8.80 23.05
N ALA A 146 10.72 -9.21 22.09
CA ALA A 146 10.48 -8.45 20.86
C ALA A 146 9.34 -7.46 21.09
N GLU A 147 9.63 -6.16 21.05
CA GLU A 147 8.63 -5.11 21.18
C GLU A 147 8.34 -4.50 19.80
N LEU A 148 7.15 -4.78 19.25
CA LEU A 148 6.73 -4.26 17.96
C LEU A 148 6.02 -2.91 18.11
N SER A 149 6.39 -1.95 17.27
CA SER A 149 5.66 -0.69 17.06
C SER A 149 5.41 -0.47 15.57
N THR A 150 4.23 0.09 15.26
CA THR A 150 3.85 0.37 13.88
C THR A 150 4.43 1.70 13.42
N LEU A 151 5.05 1.72 12.25
CA LEU A 151 5.54 2.90 11.56
C LEU A 151 4.56 3.34 10.46
N ILE A 152 4.12 2.37 9.63
CA ILE A 152 3.12 2.58 8.58
C ILE A 152 2.18 1.37 8.59
N ASP A 153 0.88 1.63 8.38
CA ASP A 153 -0.17 0.63 8.27
C ASP A 153 -1.14 1.03 7.15
N LEU A 154 -0.89 0.52 5.96
CA LEU A 154 -1.65 0.81 4.75
C LEU A 154 -2.16 -0.50 4.14
N PRO A 155 -3.48 -0.75 4.13
CA PRO A 155 -4.03 -1.97 3.56
C PRO A 155 -3.81 -2.07 2.05
N GLY A 156 -3.78 -3.28 1.53
CA GLY A 156 -3.79 -3.53 0.09
C GLY A 156 -5.16 -3.20 -0.52
N VAL A 157 -5.15 -2.87 -1.80
CA VAL A 157 -6.37 -2.56 -2.57
C VAL A 157 -6.40 -3.44 -3.82
N CYS A 158 -7.57 -4.02 -4.13
CA CYS A 158 -7.76 -4.77 -5.38
C CYS A 158 -9.21 -4.70 -5.83
N ALA A 159 -9.45 -4.14 -7.00
CA ALA A 159 -10.74 -4.19 -7.66
C ALA A 159 -11.02 -5.58 -8.23
N ASP A 160 -12.29 -5.93 -8.30
CA ASP A 160 -12.75 -7.11 -9.05
C ASP A 160 -12.65 -6.78 -10.56
N PRO A 161 -11.91 -7.59 -11.35
CA PRO A 161 -11.82 -7.38 -12.80
C PRO A 161 -13.15 -7.54 -13.52
N ASP A 162 -14.13 -8.24 -12.91
CA ASP A 162 -15.46 -8.48 -13.46
C ASP A 162 -16.49 -7.40 -13.11
N GLU A 163 -16.12 -6.44 -12.29
CA GLU A 163 -16.96 -5.30 -11.95
C GLU A 163 -17.26 -4.47 -13.23
N PRO A 164 -18.53 -4.09 -13.49
CA PRO A 164 -18.94 -3.43 -14.74
C PRO A 164 -18.16 -2.15 -15.08
N TRP A 165 -17.90 -1.28 -14.11
CA TRP A 165 -17.14 -0.06 -14.33
C TRP A 165 -15.67 -0.36 -14.62
N VAL A 166 -15.07 -1.33 -13.92
CA VAL A 166 -13.69 -1.77 -14.16
C VAL A 166 -13.54 -2.26 -15.61
N ARG A 167 -14.46 -3.12 -16.09
CA ARG A 167 -14.47 -3.59 -17.48
C ARG A 167 -14.60 -2.44 -18.49
N GLN A 168 -15.42 -1.44 -18.19
CA GLN A 168 -15.59 -0.27 -19.05
C GLN A 168 -14.29 0.56 -19.13
N VAL A 169 -13.61 0.78 -17.98
CA VAL A 169 -12.31 1.46 -17.97
C VAL A 169 -11.27 0.69 -18.80
N PHE A 170 -11.18 -0.63 -18.63
CA PHE A 170 -10.29 -1.48 -19.42
C PHE A 170 -10.60 -1.38 -20.93
N ALA A 171 -11.87 -1.43 -21.31
CA ALA A 171 -12.28 -1.31 -22.70
C ALA A 171 -11.88 0.04 -23.32
N ARG A 172 -12.02 1.14 -22.56
CA ARG A 172 -11.62 2.47 -23.01
C ARG A 172 -10.08 2.59 -23.11
N CYS A 173 -9.33 2.08 -22.13
CA CYS A 173 -7.87 2.08 -22.16
C CYS A 173 -7.30 1.20 -23.29
N GLN A 174 -8.00 0.14 -23.69
CA GLN A 174 -7.54 -0.77 -24.75
C GLN A 174 -7.21 -0.05 -26.06
N ALA A 175 -7.90 1.05 -26.36
CA ALA A 175 -7.64 1.85 -27.56
C ALA A 175 -6.25 2.53 -27.57
N LEU A 176 -5.59 2.64 -26.43
CA LEU A 176 -4.25 3.22 -26.26
C LEU A 176 -3.12 2.17 -26.27
N HIS A 177 -3.46 0.89 -26.40
CA HIS A 177 -2.50 -0.22 -26.29
C HIS A 177 -2.68 -1.22 -27.42
N ASP A 178 -1.58 -1.61 -28.07
CA ASP A 178 -1.57 -2.57 -29.18
C ASP A 178 -1.87 -4.01 -28.73
N ALA A 179 -1.38 -4.38 -27.54
CA ALA A 179 -1.60 -5.70 -26.96
C ALA A 179 -2.87 -5.73 -26.08
N PRO A 180 -3.56 -6.88 -25.97
CA PRO A 180 -4.67 -7.03 -25.05
C PRO A 180 -4.26 -6.73 -23.60
N LEU A 181 -5.03 -5.86 -22.94
CA LEU A 181 -4.81 -5.53 -21.55
C LEU A 181 -5.07 -6.75 -20.65
N GLN A 182 -4.20 -6.95 -19.67
CA GLN A 182 -4.30 -8.01 -18.69
C GLN A 182 -4.56 -7.43 -17.30
N ALA A 183 -5.24 -8.17 -16.45
CA ALA A 183 -5.40 -7.84 -15.03
C ALA A 183 -4.01 -7.76 -14.35
N GLN A 184 -3.64 -6.59 -13.87
CA GLN A 184 -2.34 -6.33 -13.23
C GLN A 184 -2.51 -5.56 -11.93
N THR A 185 -1.54 -5.73 -11.03
CA THR A 185 -1.42 -5.00 -9.77
C THR A 185 0.02 -4.53 -9.59
N VAL A 186 0.22 -3.53 -8.74
CA VAL A 186 1.55 -3.00 -8.43
C VAL A 186 2.01 -3.37 -7.01
N PRO A 187 3.32 -3.45 -6.74
CA PRO A 187 3.85 -3.84 -5.44
C PRO A 187 3.96 -2.70 -4.42
N TYR A 188 3.86 -1.43 -4.87
CA TYR A 188 3.88 -0.23 -4.01
C TYR A 188 2.45 0.10 -3.54
N PHE A 189 2.29 0.95 -2.53
CA PHE A 189 1.00 1.48 -2.09
C PHE A 189 0.69 2.81 -2.78
N THR A 190 -0.54 3.29 -2.63
CA THR A 190 -1.00 4.59 -3.10
C THR A 190 -2.00 5.18 -2.09
N ASP A 191 -2.42 6.43 -2.29
CA ASP A 191 -3.48 7.06 -1.49
C ASP A 191 -4.80 6.26 -1.45
N ALA A 192 -5.00 5.32 -2.39
CA ALA A 192 -6.15 4.41 -2.36
C ALA A 192 -6.23 3.60 -1.04
N ALA A 193 -5.09 3.27 -0.42
CA ALA A 193 -5.06 2.55 0.85
C ALA A 193 -5.81 3.28 1.96
N VAL A 194 -5.75 4.61 1.97
CA VAL A 194 -6.37 5.49 2.96
C VAL A 194 -7.76 5.93 2.53
N LEU A 195 -7.91 6.31 1.26
CA LEU A 195 -9.17 6.86 0.76
C LEU A 195 -10.27 5.80 0.66
N LEU A 196 -9.94 4.60 0.18
CA LEU A 196 -10.93 3.55 -0.09
C LEU A 196 -11.78 3.17 1.14
N PRO A 197 -11.21 2.92 2.33
CA PRO A 197 -12.01 2.67 3.53
C PRO A 197 -12.89 3.86 3.94
N ALA A 198 -12.40 5.08 3.75
CA ALA A 198 -13.10 6.30 4.15
C ALA A 198 -14.34 6.60 3.30
N VAL A 199 -14.40 6.08 2.06
CA VAL A 199 -15.49 6.35 1.10
C VAL A 199 -16.37 5.12 0.82
N GLY A 200 -16.30 4.07 1.65
CA GLY A 200 -17.22 2.93 1.57
C GLY A 200 -16.84 1.86 0.54
N HIS A 201 -15.57 1.75 0.20
CA HIS A 201 -15.02 0.71 -0.69
C HIS A 201 -15.63 0.66 -2.10
N PRO A 202 -15.77 1.80 -2.82
CA PRO A 202 -16.19 1.77 -4.22
C PRO A 202 -15.15 1.05 -5.10
N PRO A 203 -15.53 0.60 -6.32
CA PRO A 203 -14.59 0.13 -7.30
C PRO A 203 -13.45 1.13 -7.49
N THR A 204 -12.20 0.65 -7.39
CA THR A 204 -11.01 1.52 -7.37
C THR A 204 -9.99 1.04 -8.37
N LEU A 205 -9.49 1.95 -9.21
CA LEU A 205 -8.42 1.69 -10.17
C LEU A 205 -7.29 2.70 -10.00
N ILE A 206 -6.10 2.28 -10.41
CA ILE A 206 -4.91 3.12 -10.47
C ILE A 206 -4.59 3.33 -11.95
N LEU A 207 -4.50 4.60 -12.36
CA LEU A 207 -4.37 4.93 -13.79
C LEU A 207 -3.82 6.34 -13.95
N GLY A 208 -2.73 6.51 -14.68
CA GLY A 208 -2.17 7.81 -15.00
C GLY A 208 -1.09 7.76 -16.07
N PRO A 209 -0.65 8.91 -16.58
CA PRO A 209 0.16 9.01 -17.81
C PRO A 209 1.64 8.77 -17.61
N GLY A 210 2.16 8.87 -16.37
CA GLY A 210 3.59 8.77 -16.07
C GLY A 210 4.18 7.43 -16.46
N GLU A 211 5.49 7.42 -16.77
CA GLU A 211 6.21 6.22 -17.14
C GLU A 211 6.63 5.43 -15.89
N PRO A 212 6.04 4.24 -15.61
CA PRO A 212 6.28 3.51 -14.35
C PRO A 212 7.74 3.09 -14.16
N SER A 213 8.48 2.90 -15.26
CA SER A 213 9.89 2.53 -15.19
C SER A 213 10.81 3.67 -14.76
N MET A 214 10.29 4.90 -14.73
CA MET A 214 11.04 6.11 -14.37
C MET A 214 10.79 6.58 -12.93
N ALA A 215 9.81 6.02 -12.24
CA ALA A 215 9.50 6.39 -10.86
C ALA A 215 10.75 6.30 -9.96
N HIS A 216 11.00 7.37 -9.18
CA HIS A 216 12.16 7.53 -8.28
C HIS A 216 13.54 7.53 -8.96
N LYS A 217 13.61 7.73 -10.27
CA LYS A 217 14.89 7.80 -11.00
C LYS A 217 15.30 9.24 -11.25
N VAL A 218 16.62 9.42 -11.44
CA VAL A 218 17.15 10.69 -11.95
C VAL A 218 16.58 10.93 -13.34
N ASP A 219 16.20 12.17 -13.62
CA ASP A 219 15.55 12.60 -14.88
C ASP A 219 14.20 11.90 -15.14
N GLU A 220 13.43 11.61 -14.07
CA GLU A 220 12.05 11.15 -14.18
C GLU A 220 11.24 12.05 -15.11
N TYR A 221 10.48 11.45 -16.02
CA TYR A 221 9.70 12.18 -17.01
C TYR A 221 8.32 11.56 -17.25
N CYS A 222 7.42 12.38 -17.78
CA CYS A 222 6.17 11.95 -18.37
C CYS A 222 6.11 12.41 -19.82
N GLU A 223 5.77 11.54 -20.75
CA GLU A 223 5.60 11.89 -22.14
C GLU A 223 4.39 12.81 -22.34
N VAL A 224 4.57 13.94 -23.04
CA VAL A 224 3.49 14.90 -23.31
C VAL A 224 2.31 14.24 -24.04
N SER A 225 2.59 13.33 -24.97
CA SER A 225 1.56 12.56 -25.69
C SER A 225 0.71 11.70 -24.74
N LYS A 226 1.33 11.01 -23.77
CA LYS A 226 0.62 10.21 -22.77
C LYS A 226 -0.22 11.09 -21.83
N LEU A 227 0.30 12.28 -21.46
CA LEU A 227 -0.45 13.24 -20.66
C LEU A 227 -1.70 13.73 -21.44
N GLN A 228 -1.59 14.07 -22.72
CA GLN A 228 -2.71 14.46 -23.56
C GLN A 228 -3.75 13.33 -23.70
N GLN A 229 -3.30 12.11 -23.97
CA GLN A 229 -4.16 10.93 -23.99
C GLN A 229 -4.88 10.71 -22.65
N CYS A 230 -4.21 10.93 -21.51
CA CYS A 230 -4.81 10.79 -20.20
C CYS A 230 -5.93 11.80 -19.95
N VAL A 231 -5.78 13.04 -20.42
CA VAL A 231 -6.85 14.06 -20.31
C VAL A 231 -8.10 13.62 -21.07
N GLU A 232 -7.94 13.16 -22.32
CA GLU A 232 -9.05 12.64 -23.13
C GLU A 232 -9.67 11.38 -22.50
N LEU A 233 -8.84 10.48 -21.98
CA LEU A 233 -9.25 9.27 -21.29
C LEU A 233 -10.11 9.60 -20.06
N TYR A 234 -9.63 10.48 -19.20
CA TYR A 234 -10.35 10.86 -17.99
C TYR A 234 -11.68 11.58 -18.30
N ALA A 235 -11.68 12.49 -19.28
CA ALA A 235 -12.91 13.14 -19.73
C ALA A 235 -13.96 12.11 -20.19
N GLY A 236 -13.54 11.15 -21.00
CA GLY A 236 -14.42 10.09 -21.45
C GLY A 236 -14.90 9.15 -20.33
N LEU A 237 -14.07 8.84 -19.33
CA LEU A 237 -14.49 8.05 -18.17
C LEU A 237 -15.54 8.78 -17.32
N ILE A 238 -15.43 10.11 -17.17
CA ILE A 238 -16.43 10.94 -16.49
C ILE A 238 -17.77 10.93 -17.27
N GLU A 239 -17.73 11.06 -18.59
CA GLU A 239 -18.93 11.00 -19.43
C GLU A 239 -19.61 9.63 -19.35
N ASP A 240 -18.82 8.54 -19.43
CA ASP A 240 -19.35 7.18 -19.29
C ASP A 240 -20.01 6.96 -17.94
N TRP A 241 -19.38 7.42 -16.85
CA TRP A 241 -19.96 7.35 -15.51
C TRP A 241 -21.28 8.11 -15.40
N ALA A 242 -21.36 9.33 -15.92
CA ALA A 242 -22.60 10.12 -15.94
C ALA A 242 -23.74 9.41 -16.68
N ASN A 243 -23.44 8.73 -17.79
CA ASN A 243 -24.40 7.97 -18.58
C ASN A 243 -24.94 6.72 -17.83
N ILE A 244 -24.07 6.00 -17.10
CA ILE A 244 -24.47 4.86 -16.25
C ILE A 244 -25.47 5.31 -15.19
N GLN A 245 -25.17 6.40 -14.47
CA GLN A 245 -26.04 6.94 -13.42
C GLN A 245 -27.40 7.37 -13.97
N SER A 246 -27.44 8.02 -15.14
CA SER A 246 -28.66 8.46 -15.81
C SER A 246 -29.53 7.28 -16.19
N THR A 247 -28.97 6.18 -16.68
CA THR A 247 -29.68 4.98 -17.08
C THR A 247 -30.26 4.24 -15.86
N ALA A 248 -29.50 4.13 -14.78
CA ALA A 248 -29.95 3.51 -13.53
C ALA A 248 -31.13 4.30 -12.89
N ALA A 249 -31.04 5.62 -12.87
CA ALA A 249 -32.10 6.50 -12.37
C ALA A 249 -33.40 6.35 -13.18
N ALA A 250 -33.31 6.27 -14.52
CA ALA A 250 -34.48 6.09 -15.38
C ALA A 250 -35.16 4.73 -15.18
N GLN A 251 -34.41 3.66 -14.90
CA GLN A 251 -34.95 2.33 -14.62
C GLN A 251 -35.70 2.28 -13.28
N HIS A 252 -35.20 2.96 -12.25
CA HIS A 252 -35.87 3.04 -10.95
C HIS A 252 -37.19 3.83 -11.01
N THR A 253 -37.25 4.86 -11.84
CA THR A 253 -38.48 5.66 -12.02
C THR A 253 -39.57 4.87 -12.74
N ASN A 254 -39.20 4.00 -13.69
CA ASN A 254 -40.16 3.17 -14.43
C ASN A 254 -40.64 1.92 -13.64
N ALA A 255 -39.89 1.47 -12.64
CA ALA A 255 -40.26 0.33 -11.79
C ALA A 255 -41.22 0.74 -10.63
N SER A 256 -41.41 2.04 -10.42
CA SER A 256 -42.27 2.61 -9.36
C SER A 256 -43.62 3.12 -9.87
N GLN A 257 -43.93 2.90 -11.15
CA GLN A 257 -45.26 3.14 -11.77
C GLN A 257 -45.94 1.79 -12.07
#